data_4a5a52f564182cdef31561ddea94a4be
#
_entry.id   4a5a52f564182cdef31561ddea94a4be
#
_cell.length_a   1.000
_cell.length_b   1.000
_cell.length_c   1.000
_cell.angle_alpha   90.00
_cell.angle_beta   90.00
_cell.angle_gamma   90.00
#
_symmetry.space_group_name_H-M   'P 1'
#
loop_
_entity.id
_entity.type
_entity.pdbx_description
1 polymer ?
#
loop_
_entity_poly.entity_id
_entity_poly.type
_entity_poly.pdbx_seq_one_letter_code
_entity_poly.pdbx_strand_id
1 'polypeptide(L)'
;MQSINLTHQFLIAMPAMADTCFSKTLTYICEHNEQGALGIVINRAVDLTLESLFDQLEIPCNNSDPKSLPVLFGGPVQQDRGFVLHQPIGDWQATLTINHELGLTTSPDILQAIANGEGPEKVLVTLGYSGWGPGQIEHELAQNDWLTVAASPGIMFDLSPDERLPAAMQMLGIDFSSLSGEVGHA
;
A
#
# COMPACT_ATOMS: atom_id res chain seq x y z
N MET A 1 -2.91 -18.27 -23.58
CA MET A 1 -3.25 -18.16 -22.13
C MET A 1 -3.12 -16.70 -21.70
N GLN A 2 -4.19 -16.15 -21.19
CA GLN A 2 -4.15 -14.76 -20.72
C GLN A 2 -3.55 -14.73 -19.32
N SER A 3 -2.52 -13.92 -19.15
CA SER A 3 -1.98 -13.65 -17.83
C SER A 3 -2.79 -12.55 -17.16
N ILE A 4 -3.07 -12.72 -15.86
CA ILE A 4 -3.73 -11.70 -15.07
C ILE A 4 -2.71 -10.62 -14.73
N ASN A 5 -3.08 -9.36 -14.91
CA ASN A 5 -2.25 -8.23 -14.47
C ASN A 5 -2.97 -7.49 -13.36
N LEU A 6 -2.42 -7.58 -12.16
CA LEU A 6 -3.01 -6.98 -10.97
C LEU A 6 -2.45 -5.60 -10.65
N THR A 7 -1.61 -5.05 -11.49
CA THR A 7 -1.10 -3.68 -11.31
C THR A 7 -2.26 -2.71 -11.16
N HIS A 8 -2.19 -1.83 -10.18
CA HIS A 8 -3.23 -0.85 -9.85
C HIS A 8 -4.53 -1.53 -9.40
N GLN A 9 -4.40 -2.63 -8.66
CA GLN A 9 -5.51 -3.31 -8.02
C GLN A 9 -5.26 -3.36 -6.52
N PHE A 10 -6.34 -3.42 -5.73
CA PHE A 10 -6.24 -3.74 -4.31
C PHE A 10 -6.37 -5.25 -4.13
N LEU A 11 -5.59 -5.80 -3.19
CA LEU A 11 -5.80 -7.15 -2.66
C LEU A 11 -6.37 -7.05 -1.26
N ILE A 12 -7.47 -7.73 -1.02
CA ILE A 12 -8.10 -7.82 0.28
C ILE A 12 -7.87 -9.22 0.82
N ALA A 13 -7.20 -9.33 1.98
CA ALA A 13 -6.94 -10.62 2.60
C ALA A 13 -8.24 -11.24 3.09
N MET A 14 -8.46 -12.52 2.73
CA MET A 14 -9.65 -13.24 3.19
C MET A 14 -9.53 -13.54 4.69
N PRO A 15 -10.66 -13.56 5.44
CA PRO A 15 -10.62 -13.83 6.87
C PRO A 15 -10.00 -15.18 7.24
N ALA A 16 -10.07 -16.17 6.33
CA ALA A 16 -9.50 -17.49 6.58
C ALA A 16 -7.99 -17.57 6.29
N MET A 17 -7.38 -16.49 5.84
CA MET A 17 -5.96 -16.47 5.55
C MET A 17 -5.15 -16.67 6.83
N ALA A 18 -4.25 -17.65 6.80
CA ALA A 18 -3.48 -18.02 7.99
C ALA A 18 -2.29 -17.11 8.26
N ASP A 19 -1.85 -16.34 7.28
CA ASP A 19 -0.69 -15.45 7.43
C ASP A 19 -1.05 -14.23 8.26
N THR A 20 -0.49 -14.15 9.47
CA THR A 20 -0.79 -13.06 10.41
C THR A 20 -0.27 -11.71 9.92
N CYS A 21 0.77 -11.68 9.08
CA CYS A 21 1.26 -10.43 8.50
C CYS A 21 0.23 -9.74 7.62
N PHE A 22 -0.61 -10.52 6.94
CA PHE A 22 -1.55 -9.99 5.97
C PHE A 22 -3.01 -10.04 6.41
N SER A 23 -3.27 -10.57 7.63
CA SER A 23 -4.64 -10.64 8.14
C SER A 23 -5.27 -9.25 8.20
N LYS A 24 -6.46 -9.11 7.61
CA LYS A 24 -7.23 -7.86 7.58
C LYS A 24 -6.47 -6.71 6.92
N THR A 25 -5.62 -7.02 5.93
CA THR A 25 -4.88 -5.99 5.22
C THR A 25 -5.52 -5.65 3.90
N LEU A 26 -5.30 -4.41 3.48
CA LEU A 26 -5.56 -3.93 2.14
C LEU A 26 -4.20 -3.64 1.51
N THR A 27 -3.87 -4.35 0.44
CA THR A 27 -2.60 -4.19 -0.26
C THR A 27 -2.82 -3.58 -1.62
N TYR A 28 -2.03 -2.59 -1.97
CA TYR A 28 -2.05 -1.97 -3.29
C TYR A 28 -0.94 -2.58 -4.14
N ILE A 29 -1.29 -3.12 -5.30
CA ILE A 29 -0.31 -3.74 -6.20
C ILE A 29 0.30 -2.69 -7.09
N CYS A 30 1.59 -2.46 -6.91
CA CYS A 30 2.36 -1.46 -7.67
C CYS A 30 2.86 -2.03 -8.99
N GLU A 31 3.19 -3.31 -9.03
CA GLU A 31 3.71 -3.97 -10.23
C GLU A 31 3.38 -5.45 -10.18
N HIS A 32 3.00 -6.00 -11.31
CA HIS A 32 2.75 -7.43 -11.45
C HIS A 32 3.10 -7.87 -12.86
N ASN A 33 3.94 -8.92 -12.96
CA ASN A 33 4.35 -9.49 -14.25
C ASN A 33 4.75 -10.95 -14.04
N GLU A 34 5.36 -11.54 -15.05
CA GLU A 34 5.76 -12.94 -15.03
C GLU A 34 6.86 -13.22 -14.00
N GLN A 35 7.57 -12.20 -13.55
CA GLN A 35 8.64 -12.33 -12.58
C GLN A 35 8.15 -12.19 -11.14
N GLY A 36 6.89 -11.86 -10.94
CA GLY A 36 6.28 -11.73 -9.63
C GLY A 36 5.48 -10.47 -9.47
N ALA A 37 5.27 -10.05 -8.23
CA ALA A 37 4.51 -8.86 -7.92
C ALA A 37 5.13 -8.10 -6.75
N LEU A 38 4.88 -6.79 -6.74
CA LEU A 38 5.27 -5.90 -5.65
C LEU A 38 4.04 -5.14 -5.20
N GLY A 39 3.78 -5.18 -3.90
CA GLY A 39 2.64 -4.50 -3.31
C GLY A 39 2.99 -3.77 -2.03
N ILE A 40 2.13 -2.86 -1.64
CA ILE A 40 2.27 -2.06 -0.42
C ILE A 40 0.98 -2.17 0.38
N VAL A 41 1.09 -2.63 1.63
CA VAL A 41 -0.04 -2.59 2.57
C VAL A 41 -0.31 -1.13 2.91
N ILE A 42 -1.57 -0.69 2.83
CA ILE A 42 -1.90 0.73 2.98
C ILE A 42 -2.86 1.02 4.13
N ASN A 43 -3.22 0.03 4.92
CA ASN A 43 -4.17 0.23 6.02
C ASN A 43 -3.61 -0.13 7.40
N ARG A 44 -2.30 -0.26 7.51
CA ARG A 44 -1.68 -0.61 8.79
C ARG A 44 -0.64 0.45 9.17
N ALA A 45 -0.98 1.31 10.13
CA ALA A 45 -0.05 2.31 10.63
C ALA A 45 0.93 1.67 11.61
N VAL A 46 2.19 2.14 11.57
CA VAL A 46 3.18 1.79 12.60
C VAL A 46 3.15 2.86 13.68
N ASP A 47 3.76 2.55 14.83
CA ASP A 47 3.86 3.50 15.94
C ASP A 47 5.04 4.45 15.70
N LEU A 48 4.97 5.21 14.62
CA LEU A 48 6.00 6.13 14.18
C LEU A 48 5.32 7.22 13.35
N THR A 49 5.59 8.48 13.67
CA THR A 49 5.10 9.60 12.87
C THR A 49 6.11 9.95 11.80
N LEU A 50 5.65 10.68 10.78
CA LEU A 50 6.56 11.15 9.73
C LEU A 50 7.60 12.12 10.32
N GLU A 51 7.22 12.92 11.31
CA GLU A 51 8.17 13.79 12.02
C GLU A 51 9.30 12.98 12.64
N SER A 52 8.97 11.88 13.34
CA SER A 52 9.98 11.01 13.93
C SER A 52 10.87 10.36 12.89
N LEU A 53 10.29 9.98 11.75
CA LEU A 53 11.06 9.41 10.65
C LEU A 53 12.05 10.44 10.09
N PHE A 54 11.62 11.68 9.90
CA PHE A 54 12.52 12.75 9.45
C PHE A 54 13.66 12.95 10.44
N ASP A 55 13.37 12.94 11.74
CA ASP A 55 14.39 13.08 12.77
C ASP A 55 15.42 11.94 12.71
N GLN A 56 14.96 10.71 12.52
CA GLN A 56 15.84 9.54 12.41
C GLN A 56 16.73 9.62 11.16
N LEU A 57 16.21 10.20 10.08
CA LEU A 57 16.95 10.35 8.82
C LEU A 57 17.73 11.67 8.76
N GLU A 58 17.69 12.46 9.82
CA GLU A 58 18.35 13.76 9.90
C GLU A 58 17.88 14.72 8.79
N ILE A 59 16.58 14.68 8.48
CA ILE A 59 15.96 15.55 7.49
C ILE A 59 15.27 16.69 8.24
N PRO A 60 15.72 17.95 8.09
CA PRO A 60 15.02 19.09 8.71
C PRO A 60 13.62 19.25 8.10
N CYS A 61 12.62 19.39 8.94
CA CYS A 61 11.24 19.57 8.49
C CYS A 61 10.72 20.92 8.96
N ASN A 62 10.54 21.84 8.01
CA ASN A 62 10.05 23.19 8.29
C ASN A 62 8.55 23.32 8.07
N ASN A 63 7.90 22.30 7.52
CA ASN A 63 6.47 22.30 7.23
C ASN A 63 5.77 21.44 8.27
N SER A 64 4.72 21.97 8.92
CA SER A 64 3.97 21.24 9.93
C SER A 64 2.94 20.27 9.34
N ASP A 65 2.52 20.45 8.10
CA ASP A 65 1.48 19.63 7.49
C ASP A 65 1.83 18.16 7.41
N PRO A 66 3.04 17.75 6.91
CA PRO A 66 3.35 16.33 6.80
C PRO A 66 3.71 15.67 8.13
N LYS A 67 4.02 16.45 9.18
CA LYS A 67 4.47 15.89 10.46
C LYS A 67 3.44 14.97 11.09
N SER A 68 2.15 15.24 10.89
CA SER A 68 1.07 14.46 11.48
C SER A 68 0.68 13.24 10.64
N LEU A 69 1.23 13.09 9.44
CA LEU A 69 0.91 11.95 8.59
C LEU A 69 1.43 10.65 9.23
N PRO A 70 0.64 9.59 9.19
CA PRO A 70 1.11 8.31 9.71
C PRO A 70 2.14 7.69 8.77
N VAL A 71 3.09 6.96 9.36
CA VAL A 71 3.96 6.07 8.60
C VAL A 71 3.30 4.71 8.64
N LEU A 72 3.23 4.04 7.49
CA LEU A 72 2.52 2.78 7.35
C LEU A 72 3.50 1.61 7.30
N PHE A 73 3.04 0.46 7.76
CA PHE A 73 3.71 -0.80 7.52
C PHE A 73 3.32 -1.29 6.13
N GLY A 74 4.23 -1.24 5.17
CA GLY A 74 3.95 -1.61 3.79
C GLY A 74 4.14 -3.09 3.49
N GLY A 75 4.85 -3.82 4.35
CA GLY A 75 5.08 -5.23 4.16
C GLY A 75 6.31 -5.73 4.91
N PRO A 76 6.54 -7.05 4.91
CA PRO A 76 7.61 -7.65 5.70
C PRO A 76 8.99 -7.57 5.05
N VAL A 77 9.11 -7.13 3.79
CA VAL A 77 10.38 -7.09 3.07
C VAL A 77 10.99 -5.70 3.23
N GLN A 78 12.26 -5.62 3.60
CA GLN A 78 13.02 -4.38 3.77
C GLN A 78 12.28 -3.36 4.65
N GLN A 79 11.91 -3.79 5.85
CA GLN A 79 11.10 -2.98 6.77
C GLN A 79 11.80 -1.71 7.25
N ASP A 80 13.11 -1.62 7.09
CA ASP A 80 13.91 -0.44 7.44
C ASP A 80 13.99 0.57 6.29
N ARG A 81 13.40 0.27 5.15
CA ARG A 81 13.46 1.13 3.97
C ARG A 81 12.12 1.82 3.72
N GLY A 82 12.19 3.11 3.38
CA GLY A 82 11.00 3.90 3.07
C GLY A 82 10.57 3.74 1.63
N PHE A 83 9.26 3.66 1.43
CA PHE A 83 8.63 3.61 0.11
C PHE A 83 7.52 4.65 0.12
N VAL A 84 7.48 5.51 -0.90
CA VAL A 84 6.49 6.57 -0.98
C VAL A 84 5.62 6.36 -2.22
N LEU A 85 4.33 6.09 -1.99
CA LEU A 85 3.31 6.13 -3.04
C LEU A 85 2.86 7.57 -3.19
N HIS A 86 2.76 8.06 -4.43
CA HIS A 86 2.45 9.47 -4.63
C HIS A 86 1.76 9.74 -5.97
N GLN A 87 1.13 10.88 -6.03
CA GLN A 87 0.45 11.44 -7.19
C GLN A 87 0.64 12.96 -7.14
N PRO A 88 1.11 13.61 -8.19
CA PRO A 88 1.54 13.08 -9.48
C PRO A 88 2.89 12.38 -9.41
N ILE A 89 3.37 11.86 -10.55
CA ILE A 89 4.60 11.09 -10.60
C ILE A 89 5.83 11.95 -10.29
N GLY A 90 5.97 13.10 -10.95
CA GLY A 90 7.11 13.98 -10.74
C GLY A 90 8.43 13.40 -11.26
N ASP A 91 9.53 13.96 -10.77
CA ASP A 91 10.88 13.67 -11.24
C ASP A 91 11.79 13.33 -10.06
N TRP A 92 11.65 12.12 -9.51
CA TRP A 92 12.46 11.67 -8.39
C TRP A 92 13.53 10.69 -8.88
N GLN A 93 14.60 10.51 -8.11
CA GLN A 93 15.76 9.73 -8.55
C GLN A 93 15.46 8.27 -8.81
N ALA A 94 14.61 7.66 -7.96
CA ALA A 94 14.28 6.25 -8.08
C ALA A 94 12.77 6.07 -7.97
N THR A 95 12.08 6.13 -9.12
CA THR A 95 10.63 6.05 -9.21
C THR A 95 10.20 4.92 -10.13
N LEU A 96 9.35 4.04 -9.59
CA LEU A 96 8.61 3.07 -10.39
C LEU A 96 7.30 3.72 -10.83
N THR A 97 7.10 3.86 -12.13
CA THR A 97 5.86 4.39 -12.69
C THR A 97 4.81 3.28 -12.69
N ILE A 98 3.73 3.47 -11.93
CA ILE A 98 2.66 2.47 -11.83
C ILE A 98 1.68 2.66 -12.98
N ASN A 99 1.21 3.89 -13.15
CA ASN A 99 0.40 4.29 -14.31
C ASN A 99 0.73 5.74 -14.65
N HIS A 100 -0.09 6.40 -15.45
CA HIS A 100 0.20 7.77 -15.87
C HIS A 100 0.04 8.81 -14.76
N GLU A 101 -0.47 8.43 -13.59
CA GLU A 101 -0.70 9.36 -12.48
C GLU A 101 0.07 9.00 -11.22
N LEU A 102 0.32 7.72 -10.98
CA LEU A 102 0.84 7.21 -9.71
C LEU A 102 2.25 6.67 -9.87
N GLY A 103 3.09 6.96 -8.89
CA GLY A 103 4.43 6.43 -8.81
C GLY A 103 4.76 5.92 -7.42
N LEU A 104 5.78 5.06 -7.35
CA LEU A 104 6.37 4.59 -6.11
C LEU A 104 7.84 4.98 -6.11
N THR A 105 8.26 5.81 -5.16
CA THR A 105 9.63 6.31 -5.08
C THR A 105 10.33 5.76 -3.86
N THR A 106 11.57 5.32 -4.03
CA THR A 106 12.39 4.77 -2.96
C THR A 106 13.60 5.62 -2.63
N SER A 107 13.85 6.68 -3.38
CA SER A 107 15.00 7.57 -3.14
C SER A 107 14.66 8.62 -2.08
N PRO A 108 15.67 9.08 -1.31
CA PRO A 108 15.42 10.02 -0.21
C PRO A 108 15.04 11.44 -0.66
N ASP A 109 15.25 11.79 -1.92
CA ASP A 109 14.95 13.13 -2.43
C ASP A 109 13.46 13.49 -2.26
N ILE A 110 12.55 12.51 -2.39
CA ILE A 110 11.12 12.75 -2.22
C ILE A 110 10.79 13.07 -0.75
N LEU A 111 11.45 12.40 0.20
CA LEU A 111 11.24 12.68 1.62
C LEU A 111 11.73 14.08 1.99
N GLN A 112 12.84 14.50 1.42
CA GLN A 112 13.36 15.85 1.62
C GLN A 112 12.39 16.90 1.06
N ALA A 113 11.82 16.65 -0.10
CA ALA A 113 10.84 17.54 -0.70
C ALA A 113 9.57 17.62 0.15
N ILE A 114 9.08 16.48 0.65
CA ILE A 114 7.91 16.47 1.53
C ILE A 114 8.18 17.30 2.79
N ALA A 115 9.35 17.14 3.38
CA ALA A 115 9.73 17.89 4.59
C ALA A 115 9.77 19.40 4.33
N ASN A 116 10.09 19.81 3.12
CA ASN A 116 10.16 21.23 2.74
C ASN A 116 8.84 21.79 2.21
N GLY A 117 7.79 20.98 2.13
CA GLY A 117 6.51 21.40 1.56
C GLY A 117 6.48 21.43 0.05
N GLU A 118 7.46 20.79 -0.60
CA GLU A 118 7.62 20.78 -2.06
C GLU A 118 7.37 19.39 -2.65
N GLY A 119 6.83 18.46 -1.84
CA GLY A 119 6.55 17.11 -2.29
C GLY A 119 5.31 17.01 -3.16
N PRO A 120 4.98 15.79 -3.61
CA PRO A 120 3.77 15.58 -4.39
C PRO A 120 2.51 15.95 -3.62
N GLU A 121 1.44 16.25 -4.33
CA GLU A 121 0.16 16.64 -3.73
C GLU A 121 -0.42 15.55 -2.84
N LYS A 122 -0.30 14.30 -3.26
CA LYS A 122 -0.81 13.13 -2.52
C LYS A 122 0.34 12.19 -2.24
N VAL A 123 0.50 11.78 -0.98
CA VAL A 123 1.58 10.87 -0.58
C VAL A 123 1.11 9.88 0.47
N LEU A 124 1.65 8.66 0.40
CA LEU A 124 1.63 7.67 1.48
C LEU A 124 3.06 7.25 1.73
N VAL A 125 3.53 7.41 2.96
CA VAL A 125 4.88 7.01 3.36
C VAL A 125 4.78 5.68 4.10
N THR A 126 5.52 4.68 3.61
CA THR A 126 5.48 3.33 4.17
C THR A 126 6.88 2.83 4.46
N LEU A 127 6.98 1.87 5.38
CA LEU A 127 8.20 1.12 5.63
C LEU A 127 7.97 -0.32 5.17
N GLY A 128 8.90 -0.80 4.33
CA GLY A 128 8.81 -2.15 3.79
C GLY A 128 7.83 -2.29 2.64
N TYR A 129 7.84 -3.46 2.04
CA TYR A 129 6.92 -3.80 0.96
C TYR A 129 6.57 -5.28 1.03
N SER A 130 5.57 -5.68 0.23
CA SER A 130 5.13 -7.05 0.09
C SER A 130 5.55 -7.57 -1.27
N GLY A 131 6.17 -8.74 -1.32
CA GLY A 131 6.66 -9.32 -2.56
C GLY A 131 6.10 -10.69 -2.81
N TRP A 132 5.87 -11.01 -4.08
CA TRP A 132 5.45 -12.33 -4.55
C TRP A 132 6.41 -12.76 -5.63
N GLY A 133 6.87 -14.01 -5.56
CA GLY A 133 7.68 -14.60 -6.60
C GLY A 133 6.87 -14.95 -7.85
N PRO A 134 7.55 -15.43 -8.91
CA PRO A 134 6.84 -15.79 -10.15
C PRO A 134 5.72 -16.78 -9.90
N GLY A 135 4.51 -16.46 -10.33
CA GLY A 135 3.33 -17.32 -10.20
C GLY A 135 2.73 -17.43 -8.80
N GLN A 136 3.36 -16.82 -7.79
CA GLN A 136 2.91 -16.98 -6.41
C GLN A 136 1.55 -16.31 -6.16
N ILE A 137 1.40 -15.06 -6.59
CA ILE A 137 0.15 -14.34 -6.36
C ILE A 137 -1.02 -15.00 -7.10
N GLU A 138 -0.75 -15.51 -8.30
CA GLU A 138 -1.75 -16.22 -9.08
C GLU A 138 -2.19 -17.51 -8.37
N HIS A 139 -1.25 -18.22 -7.77
CA HIS A 139 -1.53 -19.43 -7.02
C HIS A 139 -2.39 -19.12 -5.78
N GLU A 140 -2.05 -18.05 -5.06
CA GLU A 140 -2.81 -17.64 -3.88
C GLU A 140 -4.22 -17.18 -4.24
N LEU A 141 -4.38 -16.50 -5.37
CA LEU A 141 -5.71 -16.13 -5.87
C LEU A 141 -6.55 -17.37 -6.18
N ALA A 142 -5.94 -18.38 -6.79
CA ALA A 142 -6.64 -19.64 -7.10
C ALA A 142 -7.10 -20.35 -5.84
N GLN A 143 -6.42 -20.14 -4.70
CA GLN A 143 -6.80 -20.70 -3.42
C GLN A 143 -7.76 -19.81 -2.63
N ASN A 144 -8.19 -18.70 -3.20
CA ASN A 144 -9.10 -17.74 -2.56
C ASN A 144 -8.51 -17.09 -1.30
N ASP A 145 -7.20 -16.93 -1.26
CA ASP A 145 -6.54 -16.20 -0.16
C ASP A 145 -6.81 -14.70 -0.25
N TRP A 146 -7.05 -14.20 -1.44
CA TRP A 146 -7.25 -12.76 -1.70
C TRP A 146 -8.48 -12.50 -2.54
N LEU A 147 -9.12 -11.35 -2.28
CA LEU A 147 -10.09 -10.74 -3.20
C LEU A 147 -9.42 -9.56 -3.89
N THR A 148 -9.80 -9.29 -5.12
CA THR A 148 -9.26 -8.16 -5.87
C THR A 148 -10.35 -7.16 -6.22
N VAL A 149 -9.98 -5.89 -6.23
CA VAL A 149 -10.86 -4.81 -6.67
C VAL A 149 -10.00 -3.70 -7.26
N ALA A 150 -10.50 -3.01 -8.26
CA ALA A 150 -9.75 -1.90 -8.88
C ALA A 150 -9.40 -0.85 -7.82
N ALA A 151 -8.15 -0.37 -7.85
CA ALA A 151 -7.70 0.60 -6.87
C ALA A 151 -8.37 1.96 -7.10
N SER A 152 -8.54 2.70 -6.01
CA SER A 152 -9.10 4.04 -6.02
C SER A 152 -8.12 4.98 -5.31
N PRO A 153 -7.61 6.01 -6.00
CA PRO A 153 -6.76 7.01 -5.33
C PRO A 153 -7.44 7.70 -4.17
N GLY A 154 -8.77 7.90 -4.23
CA GLY A 154 -9.52 8.48 -3.11
C GLY A 154 -9.42 7.63 -1.85
N ILE A 155 -9.53 6.30 -1.99
CA ILE A 155 -9.36 5.39 -0.85
C ILE A 155 -7.91 5.43 -0.35
N MET A 156 -6.95 5.47 -1.27
CA MET A 156 -5.53 5.44 -0.91
C MET A 156 -5.10 6.68 -0.15
N PHE A 157 -5.50 7.86 -0.62
CA PHE A 157 -4.92 9.12 -0.14
C PHE A 157 -5.85 9.96 0.71
N ASP A 158 -7.16 9.83 0.55
CA ASP A 158 -8.12 10.73 1.20
C ASP A 158 -8.73 10.16 2.48
N LEU A 159 -8.60 8.85 2.71
CA LEU A 159 -9.13 8.18 3.89
C LEU A 159 -8.03 7.90 4.91
N SER A 160 -8.42 7.80 6.18
CA SER A 160 -7.49 7.33 7.21
C SER A 160 -7.21 5.83 7.03
N PRO A 161 -6.08 5.31 7.56
CA PRO A 161 -5.74 3.90 7.34
C PRO A 161 -6.84 2.91 7.73
N ASP A 162 -7.53 3.14 8.84
CA ASP A 162 -8.58 2.24 9.31
C ASP A 162 -9.88 2.33 8.51
N GLU A 163 -10.06 3.35 7.69
CA GLU A 163 -11.22 3.50 6.81
C GLU A 163 -11.02 2.86 5.45
N ARG A 164 -9.79 2.55 5.08
CA ARG A 164 -9.47 2.12 3.71
C ARG A 164 -10.00 0.73 3.39
N LEU A 165 -9.82 -0.24 4.28
CA LEU A 165 -10.32 -1.60 4.03
C LEU A 165 -11.85 -1.65 3.93
N PRO A 166 -12.62 -1.07 4.87
CA PRO A 166 -14.08 -1.06 4.71
C PRO A 166 -14.54 -0.40 3.41
N ALA A 167 -13.87 0.69 3.00
CA ALA A 167 -14.25 1.37 1.75
C ALA A 167 -13.99 0.49 0.53
N ALA A 168 -12.85 -0.22 0.50
CA ALA A 168 -12.55 -1.14 -0.60
C ALA A 168 -13.55 -2.30 -0.63
N MET A 169 -13.95 -2.81 0.51
CA MET A 169 -14.94 -3.89 0.58
C MET A 169 -16.30 -3.43 0.09
N GLN A 170 -16.68 -2.17 0.35
CA GLN A 170 -17.92 -1.62 -0.17
C GLN A 170 -17.93 -1.57 -1.70
N MET A 171 -16.78 -1.36 -2.33
CA MET A 171 -16.69 -1.40 -3.78
C MET A 171 -17.02 -2.77 -4.34
N LEU A 172 -16.81 -3.84 -3.57
CA LEU A 172 -17.19 -5.19 -3.96
C LEU A 172 -18.61 -5.53 -3.53
N GLY A 173 -19.29 -4.67 -2.78
CA GLY A 173 -20.63 -4.94 -2.26
C GLY A 173 -20.65 -5.95 -1.14
N ILE A 174 -19.53 -6.14 -0.42
CA ILE A 174 -19.43 -7.10 0.67
C ILE A 174 -19.08 -6.39 1.98
N ASP A 175 -19.33 -7.09 3.09
CA ASP A 175 -19.02 -6.66 4.44
C ASP A 175 -18.15 -7.74 5.09
N PHE A 176 -17.12 -7.33 5.80
CA PHE A 176 -16.20 -8.24 6.44
C PHE A 176 -16.89 -9.15 7.45
N SER A 177 -17.87 -8.63 8.18
CA SER A 177 -18.64 -9.42 9.14
C SER A 177 -19.51 -10.46 8.43
N SER A 178 -20.01 -10.16 7.23
CA SER A 178 -20.75 -11.12 6.42
C SER A 178 -19.87 -12.29 5.99
N LEU A 179 -18.62 -12.02 5.60
CA LEU A 179 -17.70 -13.08 5.24
C LEU A 179 -17.40 -13.99 6.43
N SER A 180 -17.18 -13.40 7.60
CA SER A 180 -16.97 -14.17 8.83
C SER A 180 -18.19 -14.99 9.22
N GLY A 181 -19.40 -14.39 9.06
CA GLY A 181 -20.65 -15.05 9.36
C GLY A 181 -20.92 -16.25 8.47
N GLU A 182 -20.58 -16.14 7.19
CA GLU A 182 -20.76 -17.23 6.24
C GLU A 182 -19.95 -18.46 6.62
N VAL A 183 -18.74 -18.24 7.12
CA VAL A 183 -17.90 -19.35 7.59
C VAL A 183 -18.60 -20.12 8.71
N GLY A 184 -19.33 -19.42 9.57
CA GLY A 184 -20.05 -20.05 10.66
C GLY A 184 -21.37 -20.67 10.26
N HIS A 185 -21.89 -20.39 9.07
CA HIS A 185 -23.22 -20.84 8.62
C HIS A 185 -23.16 -21.85 7.48
N ALA A 186 -21.99 -22.31 7.18
CA ALA A 186 -21.81 -23.25 6.09
C ALA A 186 -22.61 -24.54 6.25
#